data_da054b752134ec403ee70d58aa3d9295
#
_entry.id   da054b752134ec403ee70d58aa3d9295
#
_cell.length_a   1.000
_cell.length_b   1.000
_cell.length_c   1.000
_cell.angle_alpha   90.00
_cell.angle_beta   90.00
_cell.angle_gamma   90.00
#
_symmetry.space_group_name_H-M   'P 1'
#
loop_
_entity.id
_entity.type
_entity.pdbx_description
1 polymer ?
#
loop_
_entity_poly.entity_id
_entity_poly.type
_entity_poly.pdbx_seq_one_letter_code
_entity_poly.pdbx_strand_id
1 'polypeptide(L)'
;MFQKLGDALRRFMYGRYGADSLNKWLLIFAVVLMLVGGLGSRYLAPWMAAFGTLAYVPLIWSMFRIYSRNIEARRRENAAFQRFFTRLRDRQNRYFTCPRCRQVVRVPRGKGRINIRCPKCGEQFIK
;
A
#
# COMPACT_ATOMS: atom_id res chain seq x y z
N MET A 1 13.32 31.71 -11.44
CA MET A 1 13.24 31.36 -10.01
C MET A 1 12.72 29.94 -9.82
N PHE A 2 11.63 29.53 -10.44
CA PHE A 2 11.03 28.17 -10.32
C PHE A 2 11.95 27.03 -10.78
N GLN A 3 12.75 27.21 -11.84
CA GLN A 3 13.69 26.18 -12.31
C GLN A 3 14.77 25.83 -11.26
N LYS A 4 15.38 26.85 -10.63
CA LYS A 4 16.37 26.64 -9.57
C LYS A 4 15.81 25.89 -8.36
N LEU A 5 14.55 26.19 -8.00
CA LEU A 5 13.85 25.48 -6.93
C LEU A 5 13.56 24.02 -7.33
N GLY A 6 13.14 23.79 -8.57
CA GLY A 6 12.91 22.44 -9.10
C GLY A 6 14.19 21.59 -9.12
N ASP A 7 15.32 22.17 -9.52
CA ASP A 7 16.61 21.47 -9.53
C ASP A 7 17.12 21.19 -8.11
N ALA A 8 16.92 22.11 -7.18
CA ALA A 8 17.24 21.89 -5.77
C ALA A 8 16.39 20.74 -5.16
N LEU A 9 15.09 20.71 -5.47
CA LEU A 9 14.20 19.62 -5.05
C LEU A 9 14.63 18.28 -5.65
N ARG A 10 14.96 18.22 -6.94
CA ARG A 10 15.43 17.01 -7.61
C ARG A 10 16.72 16.48 -6.96
N ARG A 11 17.69 17.37 -6.69
CA ARG A 11 18.94 16.98 -5.98
C ARG A 11 18.65 16.47 -4.57
N PHE A 12 17.74 17.12 -3.85
CA PHE A 12 17.33 16.69 -2.51
C PHE A 12 16.65 15.33 -2.51
N MET A 13 15.80 15.04 -3.51
CA MET A 13 15.09 13.78 -3.65
C MET A 13 15.94 12.65 -4.24
N TYR A 14 17.14 12.97 -4.74
CA TYR A 14 18.04 11.95 -5.29
C TYR A 14 18.43 10.90 -4.23
N GLY A 15 18.24 9.63 -4.55
CA GLY A 15 18.49 8.52 -3.62
C GLY A 15 17.43 8.33 -2.53
N ARG A 16 16.28 9.01 -2.61
CA ARG A 16 15.12 8.82 -1.72
C ARG A 16 14.00 8.09 -2.44
N TYR A 17 13.16 7.41 -1.66
CA TYR A 17 12.12 6.55 -2.23
C TYR A 17 11.06 7.31 -3.03
N GLY A 18 10.63 8.48 -2.55
CA GLY A 18 9.58 9.27 -3.18
C GLY A 18 8.16 8.80 -2.85
N ALA A 19 7.19 9.28 -3.65
CA ALA A 19 5.76 8.96 -3.47
C ALA A 19 5.38 7.66 -4.21
N ASP A 20 4.68 6.77 -3.53
CA ASP A 20 4.16 5.51 -4.06
C ASP A 20 2.64 5.36 -3.85
N SER A 21 2.06 4.24 -4.30
CA SER A 21 0.62 4.00 -4.16
C SER A 21 0.19 3.89 -2.70
N LEU A 22 0.98 3.25 -1.83
CA LEU A 22 0.70 3.17 -0.40
C LEU A 22 0.73 4.56 0.23
N ASN A 23 1.69 5.40 -0.17
CA ASN A 23 1.79 6.76 0.32
C ASN A 23 0.58 7.63 -0.07
N LYS A 24 0.08 7.48 -1.30
CA LYS A 24 -1.16 8.14 -1.74
C LYS A 24 -2.35 7.76 -0.86
N TRP A 25 -2.51 6.47 -0.54
CA TRP A 25 -3.58 5.99 0.32
C TRP A 25 -3.45 6.48 1.77
N LEU A 26 -2.22 6.56 2.31
CA LEU A 26 -1.97 7.16 3.63
C LEU A 26 -2.38 8.63 3.68
N LEU A 27 -2.06 9.40 2.62
CA LEU A 27 -2.47 10.80 2.53
C LEU A 27 -3.99 10.95 2.41
N ILE A 28 -4.64 10.16 1.55
CA ILE A 28 -6.10 10.15 1.42
C ILE A 28 -6.75 9.81 2.77
N PHE A 29 -6.25 8.79 3.45
CA PHE A 29 -6.76 8.39 4.77
C PHE A 29 -6.59 9.51 5.81
N ALA A 30 -5.44 10.18 5.83
CA ALA A 30 -5.21 11.32 6.70
C ALA A 30 -6.19 12.47 6.43
N VAL A 31 -6.42 12.82 5.15
CA VAL A 31 -7.38 13.86 4.77
C VAL A 31 -8.80 13.48 5.20
N VAL A 32 -9.21 12.24 5.00
CA VAL A 32 -10.53 11.75 5.45
C VAL A 32 -10.67 11.88 6.96
N LEU A 33 -9.66 11.48 7.74
CA LEU A 33 -9.67 11.65 9.20
C LEU A 33 -9.76 13.12 9.62
N MET A 34 -9.04 14.02 8.93
CA MET A 34 -9.13 15.46 9.20
C MET A 34 -10.52 16.02 8.92
N LEU A 35 -11.14 15.60 7.80
CA LEU A 35 -12.49 16.03 7.46
C LEU A 35 -13.52 15.49 8.46
N VAL A 36 -13.44 14.21 8.80
CA VAL A 36 -14.33 13.59 9.80
C VAL A 36 -14.15 14.25 11.17
N GLY A 37 -12.92 14.51 11.59
CA GLY A 37 -12.62 15.17 12.86
C GLY A 37 -13.10 16.62 12.88
N GLY A 38 -12.79 17.39 11.83
CA GLY A 38 -13.16 18.80 11.72
C GLY A 38 -14.66 19.04 11.60
N LEU A 39 -15.29 18.38 10.62
CA LEU A 39 -16.74 18.51 10.42
C LEU A 39 -17.54 17.83 11.55
N GLY A 40 -17.09 16.66 11.99
CA GLY A 40 -17.73 15.92 13.05
C GLY A 40 -17.73 16.66 14.38
N SER A 41 -16.62 17.30 14.74
CA SER A 41 -16.54 18.09 15.98
C SER A 41 -17.46 19.33 15.97
N ARG A 42 -17.69 19.89 14.78
CA ARG A 42 -18.54 21.07 14.60
C ARG A 42 -20.03 20.73 14.59
N TYR A 43 -20.41 19.62 13.94
CA TYR A 43 -21.83 19.32 13.66
C TYR A 43 -22.41 18.16 14.47
N LEU A 44 -21.59 17.24 14.97
CA LEU A 44 -22.04 16.06 15.69
C LEU A 44 -21.65 16.09 17.18
N ALA A 45 -20.37 16.01 17.48
CA ALA A 45 -19.91 15.96 18.87
C ALA A 45 -18.45 16.43 19.02
N PRO A 46 -18.12 17.20 20.07
CA PRO A 46 -16.78 17.76 20.27
C PRO A 46 -15.65 16.71 20.34
N TRP A 47 -15.93 15.51 20.88
CA TRP A 47 -14.94 14.42 20.99
C TRP A 47 -14.45 13.90 19.62
N MET A 48 -15.20 14.17 18.54
CA MET A 48 -14.77 13.80 17.20
C MET A 48 -13.52 14.56 16.73
N ALA A 49 -13.15 15.66 17.38
CA ALA A 49 -11.87 16.35 17.15
C ALA A 49 -10.66 15.42 17.31
N ALA A 50 -10.79 14.37 18.14
CA ALA A 50 -9.75 13.36 18.30
C ALA A 50 -9.38 12.63 16.99
N PHE A 51 -10.33 12.44 16.06
CA PHE A 51 -10.03 11.88 14.74
C PHE A 51 -9.16 12.83 13.90
N GLY A 52 -9.35 14.14 14.06
CA GLY A 52 -8.50 15.14 13.42
C GLY A 52 -7.04 15.08 13.94
N THR A 53 -6.87 14.90 15.22
CA THR A 53 -5.51 14.73 15.81
C THR A 53 -4.87 13.40 15.39
N LEU A 54 -5.65 12.32 15.32
CA LEU A 54 -5.19 11.02 14.81
C LEU A 54 -4.67 11.08 13.35
N ALA A 55 -5.16 12.03 12.56
CA ALA A 55 -4.70 12.20 11.17
C ALA A 55 -3.21 12.54 11.04
N TYR A 56 -2.60 13.11 12.08
CA TYR A 56 -1.16 13.39 12.06
C TYR A 56 -0.30 12.12 12.01
N VAL A 57 -0.78 11.00 12.53
CA VAL A 57 -0.06 9.72 12.50
C VAL A 57 0.23 9.26 11.07
N PRO A 58 -0.77 9.06 10.19
CA PRO A 58 -0.51 8.68 8.80
C PRO A 58 0.22 9.77 8.01
N LEU A 59 0.06 11.06 8.35
CA LEU A 59 0.81 12.15 7.71
C LEU A 59 2.30 12.05 8.02
N ILE A 60 2.69 11.95 9.28
CA ILE A 60 4.09 11.83 9.71
C ILE A 60 4.70 10.55 9.11
N TRP A 61 3.96 9.43 9.14
CA TRP A 61 4.39 8.18 8.54
C TRP A 61 4.64 8.32 7.03
N SER A 62 3.73 8.99 6.33
CA SER A 62 3.83 9.29 4.91
C SER A 62 5.09 10.11 4.59
N MET A 63 5.34 11.18 5.37
CA MET A 63 6.55 12.00 5.20
C MET A 63 7.82 11.19 5.44
N PHE A 64 7.85 10.41 6.52
CA PHE A 64 8.99 9.53 6.80
C PHE A 64 9.27 8.57 5.64
N ARG A 65 8.23 8.00 5.02
CA ARG A 65 8.37 7.11 3.87
C ARG A 65 8.95 7.82 2.64
N ILE A 66 8.43 9.02 2.31
CA ILE A 66 8.90 9.80 1.15
C ILE A 66 10.40 10.11 1.26
N TYR A 67 10.85 10.50 2.46
CA TYR A 67 12.24 10.89 2.70
C TYR A 67 13.16 9.72 3.04
N SER A 68 12.64 8.51 3.16
CA SER A 68 13.42 7.32 3.49
C SER A 68 14.44 6.99 2.40
N ARG A 69 15.68 6.71 2.80
CA ARG A 69 16.73 6.19 1.92
C ARG A 69 16.69 4.67 1.76
N ASN A 70 15.93 3.98 2.61
CA ASN A 70 15.79 2.51 2.53
C ASN A 70 14.76 2.14 1.45
N ILE A 71 15.14 2.29 0.19
CA ILE A 71 14.28 2.10 -0.98
C ILE A 71 13.74 0.66 -1.04
N GLU A 72 14.57 -0.33 -0.74
CA GLU A 72 14.19 -1.75 -0.81
C GLU A 72 13.08 -2.11 0.18
N ALA A 73 13.19 -1.66 1.44
CA ALA A 73 12.16 -1.90 2.44
C ALA A 73 10.83 -1.25 2.02
N ARG A 74 10.87 -0.01 1.54
CA ARG A 74 9.66 0.72 1.09
C ARG A 74 9.02 0.08 -0.13
N ARG A 75 9.81 -0.42 -1.09
CA ARG A 75 9.31 -1.18 -2.25
C ARG A 75 8.62 -2.48 -1.82
N ARG A 76 9.19 -3.21 -0.86
CA ARG A 76 8.58 -4.44 -0.34
C ARG A 76 7.25 -4.18 0.34
N GLU A 77 7.15 -3.12 1.16
CA GLU A 77 5.91 -2.70 1.80
C GLU A 77 4.84 -2.31 0.77
N ASN A 78 5.18 -1.48 -0.22
CA ASN A 78 4.26 -1.10 -1.29
C ASN A 78 3.81 -2.30 -2.12
N ALA A 79 4.71 -3.23 -2.44
CA ALA A 79 4.36 -4.46 -3.16
C ALA A 79 3.44 -5.38 -2.32
N ALA A 80 3.64 -5.45 -1.00
CA ALA A 80 2.74 -6.19 -0.12
C ALA A 80 1.34 -5.56 -0.08
N PHE A 81 1.28 -4.23 0.03
CA PHE A 81 0.04 -3.47 -0.03
C PHE A 81 -0.72 -3.68 -1.35
N GLN A 82 -0.04 -3.54 -2.48
CA GLN A 82 -0.64 -3.76 -3.80
C GLN A 82 -1.15 -5.20 -3.96
N ARG A 83 -0.37 -6.20 -3.52
CA ARG A 83 -0.80 -7.61 -3.53
C ARG A 83 -2.06 -7.84 -2.69
N PHE A 84 -2.16 -7.22 -1.53
CA PHE A 84 -3.34 -7.31 -0.68
C PHE A 84 -4.59 -6.77 -1.39
N PHE A 85 -4.51 -5.55 -1.94
CA PHE A 85 -5.64 -4.95 -2.67
C PHE A 85 -5.99 -5.68 -3.96
N THR A 86 -4.99 -6.18 -4.70
CA THR A 86 -5.23 -6.99 -5.89
C THR A 86 -6.02 -8.26 -5.54
N ARG A 87 -5.67 -8.92 -4.43
CA ARG A 87 -6.41 -10.10 -3.96
C ARG A 87 -7.85 -9.79 -3.54
N LEU A 88 -8.07 -8.66 -2.86
CA LEU A 88 -9.42 -8.24 -2.46
C LEU A 88 -10.31 -7.90 -3.67
N ARG A 89 -9.72 -7.24 -4.67
CA ARG A 89 -10.43 -6.83 -5.89
C ARG A 89 -10.66 -7.99 -6.86
N ASP A 90 -9.78 -8.96 -6.86
CA ASP A 90 -9.80 -10.09 -7.79
C ASP A 90 -10.78 -11.16 -7.33
N ARG A 91 -12.04 -11.02 -7.74
CA ARG A 91 -13.11 -11.98 -7.43
C ARG A 91 -13.09 -13.22 -8.33
N GLN A 92 -12.40 -13.15 -9.46
CA GLN A 92 -12.39 -14.23 -10.47
C GLN A 92 -11.31 -15.27 -10.23
N ASN A 93 -10.30 -14.96 -9.44
CA ASN A 93 -9.16 -15.83 -9.21
C ASN A 93 -9.02 -16.21 -7.72
N ARG A 94 -8.40 -17.37 -7.51
CA ARG A 94 -7.89 -17.80 -6.20
C ARG A 94 -6.37 -17.80 -6.21
N TYR A 95 -5.79 -17.48 -5.08
CA TYR A 95 -4.34 -17.42 -4.90
C TYR A 95 -3.91 -18.55 -3.97
N PHE A 96 -3.09 -19.48 -4.46
CA PHE A 96 -2.54 -20.58 -3.70
C PHE A 96 -1.05 -20.40 -3.52
N THR A 97 -0.54 -20.84 -2.38
CA THR A 97 0.90 -20.79 -2.09
C THR A 97 1.50 -22.17 -2.32
N CYS A 98 2.55 -22.25 -3.12
CA CYS A 98 3.28 -23.48 -3.37
C CYS A 98 3.89 -23.99 -2.06
N PRO A 99 3.73 -25.29 -1.70
CA PRO A 99 4.27 -25.84 -0.47
C PRO A 99 5.80 -25.90 -0.47
N ARG A 100 6.43 -26.04 -1.64
CA ARG A 100 7.87 -26.19 -1.77
C ARG A 100 8.64 -24.86 -1.78
N CYS A 101 8.22 -23.90 -2.62
CA CYS A 101 8.96 -22.64 -2.81
C CYS A 101 8.24 -21.39 -2.31
N ARG A 102 7.04 -21.54 -1.71
CA ARG A 102 6.18 -20.47 -1.19
C ARG A 102 5.79 -19.40 -2.24
N GLN A 103 5.96 -19.70 -3.52
CA GLN A 103 5.50 -18.85 -4.61
C GLN A 103 3.96 -18.84 -4.63
N VAL A 104 3.39 -17.65 -4.78
CA VAL A 104 1.94 -17.49 -4.96
C VAL A 104 1.59 -17.74 -6.41
N VAL A 105 0.66 -18.68 -6.64
CA VAL A 105 0.14 -19.04 -7.97
C VAL A 105 -1.30 -18.58 -8.07
N ARG A 106 -1.64 -17.91 -9.18
CA ARG A 106 -2.97 -17.42 -9.49
C ARG A 106 -3.72 -18.46 -10.33
N VAL A 107 -4.93 -18.82 -9.92
CA VAL A 107 -5.76 -19.81 -10.58
C VAL A 107 -7.19 -19.31 -10.71
N PRO A 108 -7.86 -19.46 -11.87
CA PRO A 108 -9.27 -19.09 -12.04
C PRO A 108 -10.19 -19.87 -11.09
N ARG A 109 -11.23 -19.21 -10.57
CA ARG A 109 -12.27 -19.85 -9.77
C ARG A 109 -13.16 -20.75 -10.66
N GLY A 110 -13.82 -21.74 -10.05
CA GLY A 110 -14.85 -22.53 -10.71
C GLY A 110 -14.38 -23.82 -11.38
N LYS A 111 -13.10 -24.18 -11.28
CA LYS A 111 -12.57 -25.41 -11.91
C LYS A 111 -12.52 -26.66 -10.99
N GLY A 112 -13.21 -26.64 -9.83
CA GLY A 112 -13.21 -27.77 -8.90
C GLY A 112 -11.80 -28.10 -8.36
N ARG A 113 -11.53 -29.41 -8.18
CA ARG A 113 -10.18 -29.90 -7.83
C ARG A 113 -9.26 -29.82 -9.05
N ILE A 114 -8.19 -29.06 -8.91
CA ILE A 114 -7.23 -28.86 -9.99
C ILE A 114 -5.82 -29.22 -9.55
N ASN A 115 -5.05 -29.76 -10.49
CA ASN A 115 -3.62 -29.95 -10.32
C ASN A 115 -2.90 -28.68 -10.77
N ILE A 116 -2.22 -28.02 -9.84
CA ILE A 116 -1.53 -26.76 -10.05
C ILE A 116 -0.04 -27.04 -10.15
N ARG A 117 0.56 -26.70 -11.29
CA ARG A 117 2.01 -26.75 -11.48
C ARG A 117 2.62 -25.38 -11.13
N CYS A 118 3.56 -25.37 -10.19
CA CYS A 118 4.26 -24.15 -9.81
C CYS A 118 5.21 -23.69 -10.94
N PRO A 119 5.09 -22.43 -11.44
CA PRO A 119 5.95 -21.95 -12.50
C PRO A 119 7.42 -21.74 -12.08
N LYS A 120 7.68 -21.67 -10.77
CA LYS A 120 9.04 -21.42 -10.24
C LYS A 120 9.84 -22.69 -9.96
N CYS A 121 9.23 -23.70 -9.37
CA CYS A 121 9.92 -24.92 -8.95
C CYS A 121 9.41 -26.19 -9.63
N GLY A 122 8.35 -26.10 -10.48
CA GLY A 122 7.77 -27.24 -11.18
C GLY A 122 6.90 -28.17 -10.32
N GLU A 123 6.85 -27.95 -9.00
CA GLU A 123 6.07 -28.77 -8.07
C GLU A 123 4.59 -28.78 -8.44
N GLN A 124 3.98 -29.96 -8.35
CA GLN A 124 2.56 -30.15 -8.61
C GLN A 124 1.82 -30.39 -7.31
N PHE A 125 0.73 -29.67 -7.10
CA PHE A 125 -0.12 -29.84 -5.91
C PHE A 125 -1.58 -29.66 -6.25
N ILE A 126 -2.43 -30.42 -5.59
CA ILE A 126 -3.87 -30.42 -5.79
C ILE A 126 -4.54 -29.51 -4.77
N LYS A 127 -5.47 -28.67 -5.23
CA LYS A 127 -6.31 -27.81 -4.37
C LYS A 127 -7.75 -27.74 -4.90
#